data_baf5f9510e0b9575382073a6690e64a7
#
_entry.id   baf5f9510e0b9575382073a6690e64a7
#
_cell.length_a   1.000
_cell.length_b   1.000
_cell.length_c   1.000
_cell.angle_alpha   90.00
_cell.angle_beta   90.00
_cell.angle_gamma   90.00
#
_symmetry.space_group_name_H-M   'P 1'
#
loop_
_entity.id
_entity.type
_entity.pdbx_description
1 polymer ?
#
loop_
_entity_poly.entity_id
_entity_poly.type
_entity_poly.pdbx_seq_one_letter_code
_entity_poly.pdbx_strand_id
1 'polypeptide(L)'
;MLFRSKIDETYELASIKQSKVRYVANEAVFSFTQQGKTIYDVIFRISNNDVAFKYKIYPQGETLSCVVKQEVTGFAFPDGTTTFLCPQSKPMGGFARTSPSYETSYTADDVAGKNGWGEGYTFPCLFRNGDNGWVLVSETGDRKSVV
;
A
#
# COMPACT_ATOMS: atom_id res chain seq x y z
N MET A 1 15.16 -16.50 -4.07
CA MET A 1 15.74 -16.87 -2.75
C MET A 1 14.85 -16.32 -1.66
N LEU A 2 14.63 -17.04 -0.56
CA LEU A 2 13.83 -16.58 0.58
C LEU A 2 14.74 -16.39 1.79
N PHE A 3 14.80 -15.18 2.32
CA PHE A 3 15.44 -14.85 3.59
C PHE A 3 14.37 -14.55 4.64
N ARG A 4 14.61 -14.92 5.91
CA ARG A 4 13.71 -14.66 7.04
C ARG A 4 14.48 -14.08 8.21
N SER A 5 13.93 -13.03 8.84
CA SER A 5 14.46 -12.43 10.06
C SER A 5 13.34 -12.02 11.00
N LYS A 6 13.68 -11.72 12.24
CA LYS A 6 12.79 -11.13 13.22
C LYS A 6 13.18 -9.68 13.44
N ILE A 7 12.18 -8.81 13.44
CA ILE A 7 12.31 -7.38 13.77
C ILE A 7 11.79 -7.19 15.21
N ASP A 8 12.53 -6.47 16.03
CA ASP A 8 12.11 -6.06 17.37
C ASP A 8 12.75 -4.68 17.63
N GLU A 9 12.00 -3.64 17.34
CA GLU A 9 12.45 -2.24 17.36
C GLU A 9 11.59 -1.44 18.31
N THR A 10 12.21 -0.50 19.04
CA THR A 10 11.51 0.48 19.88
C THR A 10 11.82 1.87 19.35
N TYR A 11 10.78 2.68 19.17
CA TYR A 11 10.91 4.06 18.72
C TYR A 11 9.92 4.98 19.43
N GLU A 12 10.19 6.28 19.40
CA GLU A 12 9.34 7.30 19.99
C GLU A 12 8.77 8.23 18.92
N LEU A 13 7.48 8.53 19.02
CA LEU A 13 6.76 9.45 18.16
C LEU A 13 6.14 10.56 19.04
N ALA A 14 6.54 11.80 18.81
CA ALA A 14 6.21 12.93 19.70
C ALA A 14 4.72 13.35 19.67
N SER A 15 3.95 12.99 18.66
CA SER A 15 2.62 13.57 18.39
C SER A 15 1.48 12.56 18.28
N ILE A 16 1.61 11.39 18.88
CA ILE A 16 0.58 10.35 18.87
C ILE A 16 0.20 9.91 20.29
N LYS A 17 -0.98 9.28 20.44
CA LYS A 17 -1.49 8.81 21.74
C LYS A 17 -0.53 7.91 22.51
N GLN A 18 0.23 7.09 21.81
CA GLN A 18 1.24 6.21 22.39
C GLN A 18 2.61 6.61 21.85
N SER A 19 3.33 7.44 22.61
CA SER A 19 4.62 7.98 22.17
C SER A 19 5.70 6.92 22.04
N LYS A 20 5.71 5.90 22.92
CA LYS A 20 6.66 4.77 22.86
C LYS A 20 6.02 3.58 22.20
N VAL A 21 6.58 3.14 21.10
CA VAL A 21 6.08 1.99 20.31
C VAL A 21 7.17 0.94 20.24
N ARG A 22 6.83 -0.30 20.60
CA ARG A 22 7.65 -1.47 20.30
C ARG A 22 7.02 -2.19 19.12
N TYR A 23 7.74 -2.24 18.01
CA TYR A 23 7.34 -2.92 16.80
C TYR A 23 8.02 -4.29 16.70
N VAL A 24 7.22 -5.35 16.69
CA VAL A 24 7.69 -6.73 16.56
C VAL A 24 7.06 -7.34 15.33
N ALA A 25 7.88 -7.79 14.40
CA ALA A 25 7.41 -8.38 13.14
C ALA A 25 8.34 -9.51 12.68
N ASN A 26 7.82 -10.39 11.85
CA ASN A 26 8.61 -11.31 11.05
C ASN A 26 8.82 -10.68 9.68
N GLU A 27 10.08 -10.65 9.23
CA GLU A 27 10.43 -10.17 7.89
C GLU A 27 10.73 -11.35 6.98
N ALA A 28 10.23 -11.28 5.75
CA ALA A 28 10.54 -12.23 4.70
C ALA A 28 10.90 -11.47 3.41
N VAL A 29 12.04 -11.83 2.81
CA VAL A 29 12.53 -11.27 1.56
C VAL A 29 12.45 -12.31 0.46
N PHE A 30 11.72 -12.01 -0.60
CA PHE A 30 11.59 -12.82 -1.80
C PHE A 30 12.37 -12.16 -2.93
N SER A 31 13.48 -12.77 -3.34
CA SER A 31 14.32 -12.26 -4.43
C SER A 31 13.91 -12.89 -5.76
N PHE A 32 13.60 -12.03 -6.72
CA PHE A 32 13.26 -12.41 -8.09
C PHE A 32 14.48 -12.22 -8.99
N THR A 33 14.89 -13.29 -9.66
CA THR A 33 16.08 -13.31 -10.50
C THR A 33 15.75 -13.66 -11.94
N GLN A 34 16.46 -13.04 -12.86
CA GLN A 34 16.42 -13.38 -14.29
C GLN A 34 17.87 -13.54 -14.79
N GLN A 35 18.13 -14.62 -15.47
CA GLN A 35 19.49 -14.95 -15.98
C GLN A 35 20.59 -14.86 -14.90
N GLY A 36 20.28 -15.32 -13.69
CA GLY A 36 21.22 -15.30 -12.56
C GLY A 36 21.42 -13.96 -11.87
N LYS A 37 20.78 -12.88 -12.34
CA LYS A 37 20.86 -11.54 -11.74
C LYS A 37 19.56 -11.21 -11.01
N THR A 38 19.68 -10.66 -9.79
CA THR A 38 18.51 -10.20 -9.04
C THR A 38 17.93 -8.93 -9.69
N ILE A 39 16.64 -8.96 -10.00
CA ILE A 39 15.92 -7.84 -10.62
C ILE A 39 15.27 -7.00 -9.54
N TYR A 40 14.53 -7.64 -8.62
CA TYR A 40 13.89 -6.97 -7.49
C TYR A 40 13.66 -7.94 -6.34
N ASP A 41 13.50 -7.37 -5.15
CA ASP A 41 13.02 -8.06 -3.96
C ASP A 41 11.61 -7.57 -3.62
N VAL A 42 10.79 -8.47 -3.10
CA VAL A 42 9.58 -8.14 -2.35
C VAL A 42 9.85 -8.43 -0.88
N ILE A 43 9.79 -7.40 -0.06
CA ILE A 43 10.08 -7.46 1.36
C ILE A 43 8.77 -7.33 2.12
N PHE A 44 8.37 -8.40 2.82
CA PHE A 44 7.21 -8.41 3.70
C PHE A 44 7.61 -8.27 5.15
N ARG A 45 6.85 -7.49 5.91
CA ARG A 45 6.87 -7.47 7.37
C ARG A 45 5.48 -7.81 7.87
N ILE A 46 5.39 -8.82 8.72
CA ILE A 46 4.13 -9.34 9.27
C ILE A 46 4.20 -9.22 10.78
N SER A 47 3.35 -8.38 11.33
CA SER A 47 3.10 -8.26 12.77
C SER A 47 1.82 -8.97 13.16
N ASN A 48 1.38 -8.85 14.41
CA ASN A 48 0.12 -9.44 14.86
C ASN A 48 -1.11 -8.78 14.22
N ASN A 49 -1.00 -7.50 13.84
CA ASN A 49 -2.15 -6.69 13.42
C ASN A 49 -2.00 -6.12 12.01
N ASP A 50 -0.83 -6.26 11.40
CA ASP A 50 -0.59 -5.67 10.10
C ASP A 50 0.33 -6.51 9.21
N VAL A 51 0.22 -6.27 7.91
CA VAL A 51 1.12 -6.76 6.89
C VAL A 51 1.58 -5.55 6.07
N ALA A 52 2.87 -5.27 6.12
CA ALA A 52 3.48 -4.27 5.26
C ALA A 52 4.37 -4.96 4.21
N PHE A 53 4.44 -4.39 3.02
CA PHE A 53 5.39 -4.85 2.01
C PHE A 53 5.94 -3.68 1.20
N LYS A 54 7.11 -3.91 0.60
CA LYS A 54 7.73 -2.97 -0.34
C LYS A 54 8.51 -3.71 -1.41
N TYR A 55 8.65 -3.05 -2.55
CA TYR A 55 9.55 -3.49 -3.61
C TYR A 55 10.91 -2.80 -3.45
N LYS A 56 11.99 -3.56 -3.62
CA LYS A 56 13.35 -3.05 -3.78
C LYS A 56 13.83 -3.45 -5.17
N ILE A 57 13.97 -2.47 -6.06
CA ILE A 57 14.36 -2.69 -7.44
C ILE A 57 15.84 -2.42 -7.59
N TYR A 58 16.55 -3.31 -8.28
CA TYR A 58 17.99 -3.20 -8.51
C TYR A 58 18.29 -2.66 -9.90
N PRO A 59 19.31 -1.80 -10.05
CA PRO A 59 19.78 -1.34 -11.36
C PRO A 59 20.17 -2.52 -12.25
N GLN A 60 19.74 -2.50 -13.51
CA GLN A 60 19.99 -3.58 -14.46
C GLN A 60 21.06 -3.25 -15.50
N GLY A 61 21.48 -2.00 -15.58
CA GLY A 61 22.52 -1.50 -16.48
C GLY A 61 23.65 -0.77 -15.77
N GLU A 62 24.44 -0.02 -16.53
CA GLU A 62 25.51 0.83 -16.02
C GLU A 62 24.98 2.09 -15.33
N THR A 63 23.73 2.47 -15.60
CA THR A 63 23.06 3.58 -14.95
C THR A 63 22.44 3.14 -13.64
N LEU A 64 22.50 4.00 -12.61
CA LEU A 64 21.86 3.78 -11.31
C LEU A 64 20.35 4.04 -11.32
N SER A 65 19.76 4.26 -12.48
CA SER A 65 18.33 4.54 -12.66
C SER A 65 17.66 3.42 -13.47
N CYS A 66 16.38 3.16 -13.15
CA CYS A 66 15.51 2.30 -13.93
C CYS A 66 14.14 2.95 -14.09
N VAL A 67 13.44 2.58 -15.15
CA VAL A 67 12.06 3.04 -15.39
C VAL A 67 11.11 1.91 -15.02
N VAL A 68 10.26 2.16 -14.03
CA VAL A 68 9.13 1.30 -13.71
C VAL A 68 7.95 1.74 -14.58
N LYS A 69 7.57 0.88 -15.53
CA LYS A 69 6.46 1.19 -16.45
C LYS A 69 5.11 1.10 -15.77
N GLN A 70 4.96 0.13 -14.90
CA GLN A 70 3.69 -0.18 -14.26
C GLN A 70 3.91 -0.99 -12.99
N GLU A 71 3.12 -0.71 -11.97
CA GLU A 71 2.89 -1.56 -10.81
C GLU A 71 1.49 -2.16 -10.92
N VAL A 72 1.39 -3.48 -10.75
CA VAL A 72 0.12 -4.23 -10.85
C VAL A 72 -0.23 -4.93 -9.52
N THR A 73 0.14 -4.31 -8.40
CA THR A 73 -0.24 -4.80 -7.07
C THR A 73 -1.76 -4.83 -6.94
N GLY A 74 -2.30 -5.93 -6.48
CA GLY A 74 -3.72 -6.12 -6.24
C GLY A 74 -3.99 -6.79 -4.90
N PHE A 75 -5.13 -6.48 -4.32
CA PHE A 75 -5.62 -7.08 -3.09
C PHE A 75 -6.89 -7.87 -3.41
N ALA A 76 -6.87 -9.17 -3.15
CA ALA A 76 -8.04 -10.04 -3.27
C ALA A 76 -8.75 -10.12 -1.92
N PHE A 77 -10.02 -9.78 -1.91
CA PHE A 77 -10.89 -9.90 -0.75
C PHE A 77 -11.93 -11.01 -0.96
N PRO A 78 -12.46 -11.61 0.12
CA PRO A 78 -13.54 -12.58 0.01
C PRO A 78 -14.79 -11.99 -0.65
N ASP A 79 -15.59 -12.86 -1.27
CA ASP A 79 -16.90 -12.47 -1.80
C ASP A 79 -17.78 -11.87 -0.71
N GLY A 80 -18.55 -10.84 -1.06
CA GLY A 80 -19.39 -10.13 -0.10
C GLY A 80 -18.68 -9.09 0.75
N THR A 81 -17.37 -8.84 0.51
CA THR A 81 -16.67 -7.71 1.13
C THR A 81 -17.31 -6.40 0.68
N THR A 82 -17.63 -5.55 1.64
CA THR A 82 -18.13 -4.20 1.41
C THR A 82 -17.06 -3.16 1.69
N THR A 83 -17.26 -1.93 1.24
CA THR A 83 -16.24 -0.90 1.26
C THR A 83 -16.73 0.38 1.90
N PHE A 84 -15.79 1.14 2.44
CA PHE A 84 -15.96 2.51 2.86
C PHE A 84 -14.82 3.33 2.26
N LEU A 85 -15.01 3.83 1.04
CA LEU A 85 -13.96 4.38 0.19
C LEU A 85 -14.29 5.81 -0.25
N CYS A 86 -13.25 6.62 -0.41
CA CYS A 86 -13.35 7.93 -1.04
C CYS A 86 -12.97 7.83 -2.53
N PRO A 87 -13.94 7.94 -3.45
CA PRO A 87 -13.65 7.89 -4.88
C PRO A 87 -12.90 9.15 -5.33
N GLN A 88 -11.96 8.96 -6.26
CA GLN A 88 -11.31 10.07 -6.92
C GLN A 88 -12.24 10.71 -7.95
N SER A 89 -12.30 12.04 -7.93
CA SER A 89 -13.02 12.80 -8.96
C SER A 89 -12.22 12.80 -10.26
N LYS A 90 -12.93 12.87 -11.39
CA LYS A 90 -12.29 13.06 -12.70
C LYS A 90 -11.48 14.35 -12.72
N PRO A 91 -10.25 14.33 -13.27
CA PRO A 91 -9.50 15.56 -13.49
C PRO A 91 -10.29 16.53 -14.38
N MET A 92 -10.60 17.69 -13.87
CA MET A 92 -11.27 18.76 -14.60
C MET A 92 -10.27 19.88 -14.95
N GLY A 93 -10.59 20.85 -15.81
CA GLY A 93 -9.67 21.90 -16.26
C GLY A 93 -9.22 22.87 -15.15
N GLY A 94 -7.91 23.22 -15.09
CA GLY A 94 -7.34 24.21 -14.17
C GLY A 94 -7.36 23.81 -12.70
N PHE A 95 -7.44 24.77 -11.78
CA PHE A 95 -7.46 24.55 -10.34
C PHE A 95 -8.68 23.72 -9.88
N ALA A 96 -9.79 23.81 -10.61
CA ALA A 96 -10.96 22.96 -10.35
C ALA A 96 -10.77 21.50 -10.79
N ARG A 97 -9.65 21.14 -11.42
CA ARG A 97 -9.30 19.75 -11.74
C ARG A 97 -8.93 18.90 -10.53
N THR A 98 -8.40 19.54 -9.54
CA THR A 98 -8.27 18.94 -8.23
C THR A 98 -9.43 19.51 -7.43
N SER A 99 -10.45 18.71 -7.19
CA SER A 99 -11.41 19.06 -6.16
C SER A 99 -10.58 19.53 -4.96
N PRO A 100 -10.72 20.78 -4.47
CA PRO A 100 -9.88 21.30 -3.40
C PRO A 100 -10.09 20.56 -2.08
N SER A 101 -11.16 19.79 -1.98
CA SER A 101 -11.35 18.79 -0.96
C SER A 101 -11.56 17.45 -1.65
N TYR A 102 -10.79 16.45 -1.27
CA TYR A 102 -11.10 15.05 -1.54
C TYR A 102 -12.35 14.60 -0.77
N GLU A 103 -13.05 15.53 -0.17
CA GLU A 103 -14.25 15.30 0.61
C GLU A 103 -15.40 15.04 -0.33
N THR A 104 -15.75 13.79 -0.45
CA THR A 104 -16.99 13.33 -1.06
C THR A 104 -17.85 12.63 0.00
N SER A 105 -19.12 12.50 -0.26
CA SER A 105 -19.97 11.69 0.59
C SER A 105 -19.52 10.23 0.51
N TYR A 106 -19.19 9.65 1.65
CA TYR A 106 -18.88 8.24 1.76
C TYR A 106 -20.17 7.43 1.78
N THR A 107 -20.21 6.36 1.02
CA THR A 107 -21.28 5.37 1.10
C THR A 107 -20.78 4.20 1.93
N ALA A 108 -21.44 3.96 3.06
CA ALA A 108 -21.14 2.80 3.90
C ALA A 108 -21.62 1.51 3.22
N ASP A 109 -20.86 0.45 3.40
CA ASP A 109 -21.16 -0.90 2.90
C ASP A 109 -21.45 -0.96 1.38
N ASP A 110 -20.77 -0.13 0.59
CA ASP A 110 -20.86 -0.16 -0.86
C ASP A 110 -20.12 -1.37 -1.44
N VAL A 111 -20.54 -1.83 -2.59
CA VAL A 111 -19.88 -2.95 -3.28
C VAL A 111 -18.56 -2.48 -3.89
N ALA A 112 -17.52 -3.26 -3.72
CA ALA A 112 -16.20 -2.96 -4.30
C ALA A 112 -16.28 -2.76 -5.83
N GLY A 113 -15.66 -1.70 -6.34
CA GLY A 113 -15.61 -1.37 -7.75
C GLY A 113 -16.83 -0.60 -8.30
N LYS A 114 -17.84 -0.29 -7.49
CA LYS A 114 -18.98 0.54 -7.86
C LYS A 114 -18.83 2.02 -7.50
N ASN A 115 -17.64 2.58 -7.63
CA ASN A 115 -17.59 4.04 -7.57
C ASN A 115 -18.09 4.64 -8.89
N GLY A 116 -18.86 5.68 -8.80
CA GLY A 116 -19.44 6.35 -9.98
C GLY A 116 -18.45 7.16 -10.82
N TRP A 117 -17.17 7.27 -10.41
CA TRP A 117 -16.21 8.18 -11.02
C TRP A 117 -15.19 7.49 -11.93
N GLY A 118 -14.89 6.21 -11.69
CA GLY A 118 -14.04 5.39 -12.57
C GLY A 118 -12.55 5.71 -12.55
N GLU A 119 -12.09 6.62 -11.68
CA GLU A 119 -10.68 7.07 -11.64
C GLU A 119 -9.87 6.40 -10.51
N GLY A 120 -10.53 5.64 -9.65
CA GLY A 120 -9.91 4.98 -8.50
C GLY A 120 -10.33 5.56 -7.15
N TYR A 121 -9.58 5.22 -6.12
CA TYR A 121 -9.85 5.61 -4.73
C TYR A 121 -8.62 6.24 -4.09
N THR A 122 -8.86 7.13 -3.13
CA THR A 122 -7.77 7.70 -2.32
C THR A 122 -7.46 6.80 -1.13
N PHE A 123 -6.19 6.73 -0.74
CA PHE A 123 -5.81 6.12 0.52
C PHE A 123 -6.14 7.01 1.73
N PRO A 124 -6.44 6.43 2.89
CA PRO A 124 -6.58 4.99 3.16
C PRO A 124 -7.91 4.41 2.63
N CYS A 125 -7.88 3.13 2.25
CA CYS A 125 -9.05 2.39 1.80
C CYS A 125 -9.51 1.41 2.88
N LEU A 126 -10.78 1.46 3.27
CA LEU A 126 -11.34 0.61 4.32
C LEU A 126 -12.30 -0.41 3.72
N PHE A 127 -12.11 -1.68 4.09
CA PHE A 127 -12.89 -2.83 3.63
C PHE A 127 -13.48 -3.56 4.84
N ARG A 128 -14.74 -3.99 4.72
CA ARG A 128 -15.42 -4.80 5.72
C ARG A 128 -15.66 -6.21 5.17
N ASN A 129 -15.13 -7.20 5.86
CA ASN A 129 -15.34 -8.61 5.53
C ASN A 129 -16.48 -9.20 6.38
N GLY A 130 -17.70 -8.79 6.11
CA GLY A 130 -18.88 -9.20 6.87
C GLY A 130 -18.69 -8.97 8.37
N ASP A 131 -18.92 -10.01 9.17
CA ASP A 131 -18.73 -9.97 10.64
C ASP A 131 -17.30 -10.39 11.07
N ASN A 132 -16.41 -10.74 10.11
CA ASN A 132 -15.06 -11.20 10.40
C ASN A 132 -14.06 -10.05 10.67
N GLY A 133 -14.46 -8.81 10.43
CA GLY A 133 -13.65 -7.64 10.75
C GLY A 133 -13.40 -6.69 9.58
N TRP A 134 -12.43 -5.81 9.79
CA TRP A 134 -12.10 -4.72 8.88
C TRP A 134 -10.65 -4.81 8.44
N VAL A 135 -10.39 -4.43 7.19
CA VAL A 135 -9.04 -4.30 6.64
C VAL A 135 -8.85 -2.87 6.16
N LEU A 136 -7.84 -2.20 6.68
CA LEU A 136 -7.40 -0.89 6.22
C LEU A 136 -6.20 -1.07 5.29
N VAL A 137 -6.33 -0.62 4.06
CA VAL A 137 -5.22 -0.56 3.10
C VAL A 137 -4.76 0.87 2.98
N SER A 138 -3.46 1.08 3.13
CA SER A 138 -2.84 2.39 3.00
C SER A 138 -1.47 2.27 2.36
N GLU A 139 -1.02 3.32 1.73
CA GLU A 139 0.32 3.44 1.17
C GLU A 139 1.08 4.54 1.89
N THR A 140 2.35 4.31 2.18
CA THR A 140 3.25 5.29 2.75
C THR A 140 4.51 5.38 1.90
N GLY A 141 5.01 6.59 1.71
CA GLY A 141 6.28 6.79 1.02
C GLY A 141 6.19 6.67 -0.49
N ASP A 142 5.46 7.58 -1.11
CA ASP A 142 5.44 7.82 -2.57
C ASP A 142 6.84 8.17 -3.15
N ARG A 143 7.90 7.82 -2.43
CA ARG A 143 9.26 7.93 -2.90
C ARG A 143 9.66 6.62 -3.55
N LYS A 144 9.66 6.61 -4.86
CA LYS A 144 10.35 5.63 -5.69
C LYS A 144 11.85 5.74 -5.39
N SER A 145 12.28 5.23 -4.24
CA SER A 145 13.69 5.18 -3.90
C SER A 145 14.34 4.06 -4.69
N VAL A 146 14.99 4.44 -5.78
CA VAL A 146 16.05 3.62 -6.39
C VAL A 146 17.24 3.74 -5.46
N VAL A 147 17.68 2.64 -4.89
CA VAL A 147 18.94 2.53 -4.16
C VAL A 147 19.97 1.90 -5.08
#